data_4163d9efb1ce92403b1dacf37f497b0b
#
_entry.id   4163d9efb1ce92403b1dacf37f497b0b
#
_cell.length_a   1.000
_cell.length_b   1.000
_cell.length_c   1.000
_cell.angle_alpha   90.00
_cell.angle_beta   90.00
_cell.angle_gamma   90.00
#
_symmetry.space_group_name_H-M   'P 1'
#
loop_
_entity.id
_entity.type
_entity.pdbx_description
1 polymer ?
#
loop_
_entity_poly.entity_id
_entity_poly.type
_entity_poly.pdbx_seq_one_letter_code
_entity_poly.pdbx_strand_id
1 'polypeptide(L)'
;MSEVTNKYFIYNGEIKEADQYENIKPTGSKLLYEVIRIIDGKPLFLKEHIERLENSIGLAEQEITINKEGLSKDILELVKVNKVYEGNIKLILDKENIYIFFIKHSYPSEEMYKKGVKTILYFGERENPNAKIINNQFREKVNSEIKSNNAYEAILVDRNGYITEGSRSNIFMIKDEVVLTAPLKDVLPGITRMKIIEACNDLNLKVEEKPISYNEINTLNGLFISGTSPKVLPINSVGDIVVKSQEDKITKKIMDKFNKIIAEDIIKFKIL
;
A
#
# COMPACT_ATOMS: atom_id res chain seq x y z
N MET A 1 -18.99 -13.39 1.22
CA MET A 1 -19.28 -12.15 0.48
C MET A 1 -18.24 -12.02 -0.62
N SER A 2 -18.65 -11.72 -1.84
CA SER A 2 -17.75 -11.53 -2.97
C SER A 2 -16.72 -10.41 -2.68
N GLU A 3 -15.51 -10.56 -3.17
CA GLU A 3 -14.46 -9.51 -3.09
C GLU A 3 -14.80 -8.32 -4.01
N VAL A 4 -15.56 -8.57 -5.09
CA VAL A 4 -16.06 -7.56 -6.03
C VAL A 4 -17.20 -6.78 -5.39
N THR A 5 -17.05 -5.46 -5.27
CA THR A 5 -18.01 -4.60 -4.54
C THR A 5 -19.01 -3.88 -5.43
N ASN A 6 -18.76 -3.80 -6.74
CA ASN A 6 -19.57 -3.07 -7.70
C ASN A 6 -20.22 -4.01 -8.72
N LYS A 7 -21.11 -3.47 -9.57
CA LYS A 7 -21.90 -4.27 -10.52
C LYS A 7 -21.05 -4.98 -11.57
N TYR A 8 -19.95 -4.35 -11.99
CA TYR A 8 -19.09 -4.86 -13.08
C TYR A 8 -17.67 -5.02 -12.62
N PHE A 9 -16.99 -6.03 -13.18
CA PHE A 9 -15.54 -6.21 -13.13
C PHE A 9 -15.01 -6.48 -14.55
N ILE A 10 -13.69 -6.42 -14.74
CA ILE A 10 -13.06 -6.76 -16.01
C ILE A 10 -12.28 -8.06 -15.83
N TYR A 11 -12.45 -8.95 -16.79
CA TYR A 11 -11.73 -10.21 -16.93
C TYR A 11 -11.17 -10.30 -18.34
N ASN A 12 -9.83 -10.30 -18.46
CA ASN A 12 -9.10 -10.36 -19.73
C ASN A 12 -9.58 -9.32 -20.78
N GLY A 13 -9.80 -8.07 -20.34
CA GLY A 13 -10.28 -6.97 -21.18
C GLY A 13 -11.79 -6.96 -21.43
N GLU A 14 -12.55 -7.95 -20.94
CA GLU A 14 -13.99 -8.03 -21.09
C GLU A 14 -14.74 -7.60 -19.83
N ILE A 15 -15.77 -6.77 -19.97
CA ILE A 15 -16.67 -6.40 -18.87
C ILE A 15 -17.57 -7.60 -18.55
N LYS A 16 -17.60 -7.98 -17.26
CA LYS A 16 -18.42 -9.06 -16.71
C LYS A 16 -19.30 -8.52 -15.57
N GLU A 17 -20.45 -9.14 -15.33
CA GLU A 17 -21.25 -8.86 -14.15
C GLU A 17 -20.67 -9.54 -12.89
N ALA A 18 -20.79 -8.87 -11.73
CA ALA A 18 -20.15 -9.31 -10.48
C ALA A 18 -20.61 -10.70 -10.00
N ASP A 19 -21.81 -11.14 -10.34
CA ASP A 19 -22.32 -12.48 -10.04
C ASP A 19 -21.56 -13.60 -10.75
N GLN A 20 -20.89 -13.30 -11.87
CA GLN A 20 -20.07 -14.24 -12.60
C GLN A 20 -18.70 -14.46 -11.93
N TYR A 21 -18.26 -13.57 -11.01
CA TYR A 21 -16.93 -13.61 -10.43
C TYR A 21 -16.61 -14.91 -9.70
N GLU A 22 -17.55 -15.43 -8.91
CA GLU A 22 -17.35 -16.66 -8.13
C GLU A 22 -17.06 -17.88 -9.00
N ASN A 23 -17.55 -17.90 -10.27
CA ASN A 23 -17.35 -19.00 -11.21
C ASN A 23 -15.98 -18.97 -11.88
N ILE A 24 -15.35 -17.80 -11.96
CA ILE A 24 -14.08 -17.60 -12.69
C ILE A 24 -12.99 -16.96 -11.85
N LYS A 25 -13.22 -16.82 -10.55
CA LYS A 25 -12.23 -16.19 -9.63
C LYS A 25 -10.87 -16.86 -9.67
N PRO A 26 -9.79 -16.11 -9.39
CA PRO A 26 -8.44 -16.66 -9.41
C PRO A 26 -8.27 -17.79 -8.40
N THR A 27 -7.63 -18.87 -8.82
CA THR A 27 -7.42 -20.09 -8.01
C THR A 27 -5.94 -20.47 -7.87
N GLY A 28 -5.05 -19.72 -8.49
CA GLY A 28 -3.61 -19.95 -8.45
C GLY A 28 -3.00 -19.79 -7.04
N SER A 29 -1.87 -20.45 -6.81
CA SER A 29 -1.15 -20.40 -5.53
C SER A 29 -0.23 -19.18 -5.40
N LYS A 30 0.20 -18.58 -6.51
CA LYS A 30 1.11 -17.42 -6.56
C LYS A 30 0.43 -16.27 -7.31
N LEU A 31 -0.65 -15.75 -6.73
CA LEU A 31 -1.38 -14.61 -7.30
C LEU A 31 -0.60 -13.32 -7.07
N LEU A 32 -0.26 -12.64 -8.17
CA LEU A 32 0.26 -11.29 -8.12
C LEU A 32 -0.91 -10.30 -8.08
N TYR A 33 -0.74 -9.17 -7.38
CA TYR A 33 -1.80 -8.21 -7.30
C TYR A 33 -1.30 -6.77 -7.15
N GLU A 34 -2.13 -5.83 -7.58
CA GLU A 34 -2.00 -4.42 -7.32
C GLU A 34 -3.26 -3.87 -6.64
N VAL A 35 -3.09 -2.81 -5.86
CA VAL A 35 -4.20 -2.02 -5.33
C VAL A 35 -3.95 -0.57 -5.72
N ILE A 36 -4.83 -0.05 -6.57
CA ILE A 36 -4.71 1.28 -7.18
C ILE A 36 -5.84 2.14 -6.64
N ARG A 37 -5.51 3.31 -6.09
CA ARG A 37 -6.50 4.26 -5.65
C ARG A 37 -7.04 5.05 -6.83
N ILE A 38 -8.37 5.21 -6.86
CA ILE A 38 -9.06 6.09 -7.80
C ILE A 38 -9.41 7.38 -7.07
N ILE A 39 -9.06 8.52 -7.66
CA ILE A 39 -9.35 9.87 -7.20
C ILE A 39 -9.87 10.66 -8.40
N ASP A 40 -11.03 11.28 -8.29
CA ASP A 40 -11.69 12.00 -9.39
C ASP A 40 -11.77 11.17 -10.68
N GLY A 41 -12.01 9.87 -10.55
CA GLY A 41 -12.09 8.93 -11.68
C GLY A 41 -10.74 8.57 -12.32
N LYS A 42 -9.63 8.99 -11.75
CA LYS A 42 -8.28 8.73 -12.28
C LYS A 42 -7.50 7.81 -11.36
N PRO A 43 -6.75 6.83 -11.92
CA PRO A 43 -5.88 5.96 -11.14
C PRO A 43 -4.61 6.70 -10.71
N LEU A 44 -4.41 6.80 -9.40
CA LEU A 44 -3.24 7.44 -8.80
C LEU A 44 -1.98 6.61 -9.06
N PHE A 45 -0.91 7.25 -9.56
CA PHE A 45 0.41 6.63 -9.83
C PHE A 45 0.32 5.38 -10.72
N LEU A 46 -0.53 5.41 -11.74
CA LEU A 46 -0.82 4.24 -12.59
C LEU A 46 0.44 3.64 -13.22
N LYS A 47 1.33 4.49 -13.73
CA LYS A 47 2.58 4.07 -14.35
C LYS A 47 3.41 3.23 -13.40
N GLU A 48 3.63 3.70 -12.19
CA GLU A 48 4.42 3.03 -11.16
C GLU A 48 3.76 1.71 -10.70
N HIS A 49 2.43 1.66 -10.67
CA HIS A 49 1.71 0.41 -10.37
C HIS A 49 1.94 -0.66 -11.44
N ILE A 50 1.89 -0.29 -12.71
CA ILE A 50 2.14 -1.21 -13.84
C ILE A 50 3.61 -1.65 -13.86
N GLU A 51 4.56 -0.75 -13.67
CA GLU A 51 5.99 -1.07 -13.58
C GLU A 51 6.28 -2.02 -12.41
N ARG A 52 5.66 -1.82 -11.24
CA ARG A 52 5.82 -2.75 -10.12
C ARG A 52 5.20 -4.12 -10.37
N LEU A 53 4.07 -4.18 -11.08
CA LEU A 53 3.47 -5.44 -11.49
C LEU A 53 4.41 -6.23 -12.41
N GLU A 54 5.03 -5.57 -13.40
CA GLU A 54 6.06 -6.20 -14.26
C GLU A 54 7.25 -6.72 -13.46
N ASN A 55 7.77 -5.91 -12.54
CA ASN A 55 8.84 -6.35 -11.64
C ASN A 55 8.43 -7.58 -10.80
N SER A 56 7.18 -7.60 -10.33
CA SER A 56 6.66 -8.74 -9.55
C SER A 56 6.51 -10.01 -10.40
N ILE A 57 6.18 -9.88 -11.69
CA ILE A 57 6.15 -10.99 -12.65
C ILE A 57 7.55 -11.60 -12.80
N GLY A 58 8.57 -10.76 -13.01
CA GLY A 58 9.96 -11.20 -13.11
C GLY A 58 10.44 -11.90 -11.82
N LEU A 59 10.15 -11.35 -10.65
CA LEU A 59 10.53 -11.93 -9.35
C LEU A 59 9.79 -13.24 -9.04
N ALA A 60 8.60 -13.43 -9.60
CA ALA A 60 7.82 -14.66 -9.46
C ALA A 60 8.15 -15.70 -10.54
N GLU A 61 9.11 -15.41 -11.43
CA GLU A 61 9.54 -16.26 -12.54
C GLU A 61 8.37 -16.68 -13.44
N GLN A 62 7.44 -15.74 -13.71
CA GLN A 62 6.29 -15.95 -14.58
C GLN A 62 6.59 -15.42 -15.99
N GLU A 63 6.33 -16.22 -17.03
CA GLU A 63 6.49 -15.83 -18.44
C GLU A 63 5.22 -15.12 -18.95
N ILE A 64 4.97 -13.90 -18.48
CA ILE A 64 3.78 -13.13 -18.83
C ILE A 64 4.20 -11.74 -19.34
N THR A 65 3.60 -11.33 -20.45
CA THR A 65 3.75 -9.96 -20.98
C THR A 65 2.48 -9.17 -20.78
N ILE A 66 2.59 -7.98 -20.17
CA ILE A 66 1.45 -7.09 -19.94
C ILE A 66 1.36 -6.08 -21.09
N ASN A 67 0.16 -5.92 -21.64
CA ASN A 67 -0.19 -4.79 -22.49
C ASN A 67 -0.53 -3.58 -21.60
N LYS A 68 0.43 -2.68 -21.37
CA LYS A 68 0.26 -1.49 -20.49
C LYS A 68 -0.86 -0.58 -20.94
N GLU A 69 -0.96 -0.29 -22.24
CA GLU A 69 -2.00 0.56 -22.80
C GLU A 69 -3.38 -0.08 -22.65
N GLY A 70 -3.50 -1.36 -22.97
CA GLY A 70 -4.74 -2.12 -22.77
C GLY A 70 -5.18 -2.12 -21.32
N LEU A 71 -4.27 -2.42 -20.39
CA LEU A 71 -4.55 -2.44 -18.96
C LEU A 71 -4.99 -1.06 -18.43
N SER A 72 -4.36 0.01 -18.92
CA SER A 72 -4.74 1.38 -18.55
C SER A 72 -6.15 1.73 -19.04
N LYS A 73 -6.51 1.31 -20.26
CA LYS A 73 -7.87 1.47 -20.83
C LYS A 73 -8.90 0.68 -20.02
N ASP A 74 -8.59 -0.55 -19.66
CA ASP A 74 -9.46 -1.42 -18.86
C ASP A 74 -9.77 -0.80 -17.48
N ILE A 75 -8.77 -0.26 -16.81
CA ILE A 75 -8.96 0.42 -15.52
C ILE A 75 -9.91 1.61 -15.66
N LEU A 76 -9.73 2.44 -16.68
CA LEU A 76 -10.58 3.61 -16.93
C LEU A 76 -12.00 3.20 -17.35
N GLU A 77 -12.13 2.16 -18.15
CA GLU A 77 -13.44 1.64 -18.55
C GLU A 77 -14.21 1.07 -17.34
N LEU A 78 -13.50 0.37 -16.42
CA LEU A 78 -14.09 -0.11 -15.17
C LEU A 78 -14.65 1.04 -14.30
N VAL A 79 -13.89 2.14 -14.18
CA VAL A 79 -14.33 3.37 -13.49
C VAL A 79 -15.62 3.90 -14.13
N LYS A 80 -15.63 4.01 -15.46
CA LYS A 80 -16.73 4.57 -16.24
C LYS A 80 -18.00 3.73 -16.14
N VAL A 81 -17.92 2.41 -16.36
CA VAL A 81 -19.11 1.53 -16.36
C VAL A 81 -19.75 1.42 -14.97
N ASN A 82 -18.94 1.46 -13.90
CA ASN A 82 -19.43 1.44 -12.53
C ASN A 82 -19.79 2.85 -12.00
N LYS A 83 -19.42 3.92 -12.68
CA LYS A 83 -19.61 5.32 -12.26
C LYS A 83 -19.05 5.59 -10.86
N VAL A 84 -17.88 5.02 -10.56
CA VAL A 84 -17.19 5.15 -9.26
C VAL A 84 -15.97 6.01 -9.44
N TYR A 85 -15.99 7.20 -8.88
CA TYR A 85 -14.91 8.19 -9.02
C TYR A 85 -13.94 8.22 -7.83
N GLU A 86 -14.31 7.60 -6.71
CA GLU A 86 -13.48 7.45 -5.50
C GLU A 86 -13.51 6.00 -5.04
N GLY A 87 -12.34 5.38 -4.82
CA GLY A 87 -12.28 3.99 -4.36
C GLY A 87 -10.93 3.34 -4.57
N ASN A 88 -10.87 2.04 -4.33
CA ASN A 88 -9.70 1.22 -4.64
C ASN A 88 -10.07 0.13 -5.63
N ILE A 89 -9.29 0.04 -6.70
CA ILE A 89 -9.33 -1.08 -7.64
C ILE A 89 -8.27 -2.09 -7.22
N LYS A 90 -8.63 -3.36 -7.24
CA LYS A 90 -7.70 -4.48 -7.16
C LYS A 90 -7.53 -5.07 -8.55
N LEU A 91 -6.29 -5.24 -8.95
CA LEU A 91 -5.88 -5.99 -10.12
C LEU A 91 -5.25 -7.28 -9.62
N ILE A 92 -5.67 -8.42 -10.13
CA ILE A 92 -5.05 -9.72 -9.85
C ILE A 92 -4.59 -10.32 -11.16
N LEU A 93 -3.38 -10.89 -11.12
CA LEU A 93 -2.81 -11.68 -12.18
C LEU A 93 -2.71 -13.13 -11.70
N ASP A 94 -3.41 -14.02 -12.37
CA ASP A 94 -3.38 -15.47 -12.15
C ASP A 94 -2.97 -16.16 -13.45
N LYS A 95 -1.70 -16.53 -13.57
CA LYS A 95 -1.08 -16.91 -14.83
C LYS A 95 -1.32 -15.83 -15.87
N GLU A 96 -1.91 -16.15 -17.01
CA GLU A 96 -2.26 -15.21 -18.08
C GLU A 96 -3.59 -14.46 -17.87
N ASN A 97 -4.35 -14.80 -16.81
CA ASN A 97 -5.64 -14.18 -16.57
C ASN A 97 -5.51 -12.92 -15.72
N ILE A 98 -6.16 -11.85 -16.17
CA ILE A 98 -6.20 -10.54 -15.50
C ILE A 98 -7.60 -10.25 -15.02
N TYR A 99 -7.70 -9.93 -13.73
CA TYR A 99 -8.95 -9.54 -13.07
C TYR A 99 -8.81 -8.13 -12.54
N ILE A 100 -9.75 -7.24 -12.85
CA ILE A 100 -9.74 -5.86 -12.38
C ILE A 100 -11.11 -5.53 -11.80
N PHE A 101 -11.17 -5.15 -10.53
CA PHE A 101 -12.43 -4.87 -9.85
C PHE A 101 -12.26 -3.91 -8.68
N PHE A 102 -13.34 -3.21 -8.34
CA PHE A 102 -13.40 -2.42 -7.12
C PHE A 102 -13.52 -3.31 -5.90
N ILE A 103 -12.80 -2.94 -4.84
CA ILE A 103 -12.80 -3.63 -3.55
C ILE A 103 -13.31 -2.72 -2.45
N LYS A 104 -13.83 -3.33 -1.38
CA LYS A 104 -14.12 -2.59 -0.15
C LYS A 104 -12.84 -1.92 0.35
N HIS A 105 -12.94 -0.65 0.66
CA HIS A 105 -11.84 0.14 1.18
C HIS A 105 -12.28 0.89 2.44
N SER A 106 -11.30 1.25 3.25
CA SER A 106 -11.47 2.14 4.39
C SER A 106 -10.32 3.12 4.37
N TYR A 107 -10.64 4.41 4.29
CA TYR A 107 -9.66 5.48 4.42
C TYR A 107 -9.62 5.99 5.85
N PRO A 108 -8.46 6.41 6.37
CA PRO A 108 -8.39 7.06 7.65
C PRO A 108 -9.26 8.33 7.67
N SER A 109 -9.92 8.56 8.79
CA SER A 109 -10.65 9.81 9.00
C SER A 109 -9.68 10.98 9.21
N GLU A 110 -10.18 12.22 9.05
CA GLU A 110 -9.38 13.41 9.38
C GLU A 110 -8.89 13.40 10.83
N GLU A 111 -9.68 12.85 11.74
CA GLU A 111 -9.31 12.70 13.14
C GLU A 111 -8.11 11.77 13.33
N MET A 112 -8.04 10.66 12.57
CA MET A 112 -6.89 9.75 12.59
C MET A 112 -5.61 10.43 12.10
N TYR A 113 -5.68 11.28 11.09
CA TYR A 113 -4.53 12.07 10.65
C TYR A 113 -4.10 13.12 11.69
N LYS A 114 -5.06 13.71 12.42
CA LYS A 114 -4.79 14.71 13.46
C LYS A 114 -4.27 14.11 14.76
N LYS A 115 -4.78 12.95 15.16
CA LYS A 115 -4.47 12.31 16.46
C LYS A 115 -3.44 11.19 16.36
N GLY A 116 -3.17 10.71 15.15
CA GLY A 116 -2.41 9.49 14.93
C GLY A 116 -3.21 8.22 15.27
N VAL A 117 -2.66 7.07 14.95
CA VAL A 117 -3.29 5.77 15.16
C VAL A 117 -2.46 4.88 16.06
N LYS A 118 -3.15 4.00 16.79
CA LYS A 118 -2.51 2.94 17.58
C LYS A 118 -2.04 1.81 16.65
N THR A 119 -0.83 1.34 16.86
CA THR A 119 -0.28 0.15 16.24
C THR A 119 0.19 -0.87 17.28
N ILE A 120 0.51 -2.07 16.85
CA ILE A 120 1.13 -3.11 17.66
C ILE A 120 2.38 -3.63 16.98
N LEU A 121 3.27 -4.28 17.71
CA LEU A 121 4.33 -5.09 17.15
C LEU A 121 3.80 -6.48 16.84
N TYR A 122 4.21 -7.01 15.69
CA TYR A 122 3.98 -8.40 15.31
C TYR A 122 5.33 -9.03 14.91
N PHE A 123 5.78 -10.02 15.67
CA PHE A 123 7.03 -10.73 15.41
C PHE A 123 6.79 -11.77 14.31
N GLY A 124 7.16 -11.41 13.12
CA GLY A 124 6.99 -12.19 11.90
C GLY A 124 7.36 -11.39 10.67
N GLU A 125 7.77 -12.07 9.63
CA GLU A 125 8.23 -11.47 8.37
C GLU A 125 7.50 -12.10 7.18
N ARG A 126 7.41 -11.36 6.09
CA ARG A 126 6.84 -11.89 4.84
C ARG A 126 7.87 -12.71 4.09
N GLU A 127 7.44 -13.84 3.55
CA GLU A 127 8.21 -14.53 2.53
C GLU A 127 8.21 -13.69 1.25
N ASN A 128 9.37 -13.54 0.59
CA ASN A 128 9.52 -12.76 -0.64
C ASN A 128 8.91 -11.34 -0.55
N PRO A 129 9.38 -10.49 0.39
CA PRO A 129 8.75 -9.19 0.66
C PRO A 129 8.73 -8.27 -0.58
N ASN A 130 9.68 -8.41 -1.50
CA ASN A 130 9.81 -7.59 -2.69
C ASN A 130 8.75 -7.88 -3.77
N ALA A 131 8.12 -9.07 -3.77
CA ALA A 131 7.03 -9.38 -4.68
C ALA A 131 5.66 -9.15 -4.02
N LYS A 132 4.72 -8.57 -4.77
CA LYS A 132 3.37 -8.31 -4.28
C LYS A 132 2.46 -9.53 -4.49
N ILE A 133 2.69 -10.56 -3.67
CA ILE A 133 2.00 -11.86 -3.71
C ILE A 133 0.94 -11.91 -2.59
N ILE A 134 -0.22 -12.51 -2.90
CA ILE A 134 -1.27 -12.74 -1.90
C ILE A 134 -0.82 -13.86 -0.95
N ASN A 135 -0.78 -13.57 0.36
CA ASN A 135 -0.58 -14.55 1.43
C ASN A 135 -1.72 -14.41 2.46
N ASN A 136 -2.78 -15.19 2.26
CA ASN A 136 -3.97 -15.09 3.09
C ASN A 136 -3.72 -15.59 4.52
N GLN A 137 -2.98 -16.68 4.71
CA GLN A 137 -2.75 -17.25 6.04
C GLN A 137 -1.98 -16.29 6.96
N PHE A 138 -0.89 -15.72 6.46
CA PHE A 138 -0.13 -14.72 7.21
C PHE A 138 -1.01 -13.50 7.55
N ARG A 139 -1.75 -13.02 6.54
CA ARG A 139 -2.63 -11.84 6.71
C ARG A 139 -3.75 -12.07 7.72
N GLU A 140 -4.36 -13.26 7.74
CA GLU A 140 -5.41 -13.60 8.72
C GLU A 140 -4.88 -13.61 10.14
N LYS A 141 -3.70 -14.19 10.38
CA LYS A 141 -3.04 -14.18 11.70
C LYS A 141 -2.79 -12.74 12.17
N VAL A 142 -2.17 -11.91 11.34
CA VAL A 142 -1.87 -10.53 11.70
C VAL A 142 -3.15 -9.72 11.92
N ASN A 143 -4.19 -9.90 11.09
CA ASN A 143 -5.48 -9.22 11.25
C ASN A 143 -6.17 -9.60 12.57
N SER A 144 -6.06 -10.85 13.00
CA SER A 144 -6.59 -11.28 14.30
C SER A 144 -5.93 -10.53 15.45
N GLU A 145 -4.60 -10.39 15.42
CA GLU A 145 -3.85 -9.62 16.43
C GLU A 145 -4.19 -8.13 16.42
N ILE A 146 -4.29 -7.52 15.24
CA ILE A 146 -4.72 -6.12 15.10
C ILE A 146 -6.09 -5.92 15.74
N LYS A 147 -7.04 -6.82 15.46
CA LYS A 147 -8.41 -6.74 15.98
C LYS A 147 -8.46 -6.93 17.49
N SER A 148 -7.76 -7.94 18.04
CA SER A 148 -7.77 -8.24 19.48
C SER A 148 -7.17 -7.10 20.32
N ASN A 149 -6.25 -6.31 19.73
CA ASN A 149 -5.60 -5.17 20.39
C ASN A 149 -6.26 -3.81 20.08
N ASN A 150 -7.38 -3.78 19.33
CA ASN A 150 -8.01 -2.56 18.87
C ASN A 150 -7.00 -1.61 18.18
N ALA A 151 -6.07 -2.17 17.42
CA ALA A 151 -5.06 -1.42 16.68
C ALA A 151 -5.51 -1.14 15.24
N TYR A 152 -4.90 -0.15 14.61
CA TYR A 152 -5.13 0.17 13.20
C TYR A 152 -4.28 -0.71 12.28
N GLU A 153 -3.02 -0.96 12.69
CA GLU A 153 -2.02 -1.68 11.91
C GLU A 153 -1.06 -2.44 12.83
N ALA A 154 -0.38 -3.44 12.29
CA ALA A 154 0.72 -4.13 12.95
C ALA A 154 2.04 -3.78 12.26
N ILE A 155 3.04 -3.42 13.04
CA ILE A 155 4.42 -3.23 12.62
C ILE A 155 5.12 -4.59 12.69
N LEU A 156 5.61 -5.07 11.57
CA LEU A 156 6.31 -6.35 11.46
C LEU A 156 7.76 -6.20 11.97
N VAL A 157 8.15 -7.15 12.79
CA VAL A 157 9.52 -7.27 13.31
C VAL A 157 10.09 -8.61 12.84
N ASP A 158 11.24 -8.56 12.18
CA ASP A 158 11.92 -9.76 11.67
C ASP A 158 12.55 -10.60 12.81
N ARG A 159 13.11 -11.75 12.45
CA ARG A 159 13.77 -12.67 13.37
C ARG A 159 14.99 -12.09 14.08
N ASN A 160 15.56 -10.99 13.57
CA ASN A 160 16.71 -10.30 14.14
C ASN A 160 16.30 -9.13 15.05
N GLY A 161 15.00 -8.89 15.21
CA GLY A 161 14.47 -7.79 16.01
C GLY A 161 14.47 -6.43 15.29
N TYR A 162 14.50 -6.42 13.97
CA TYR A 162 14.41 -5.17 13.18
C TYR A 162 13.01 -4.93 12.65
N ILE A 163 12.59 -3.67 12.70
CA ILE A 163 11.35 -3.22 12.08
C ILE A 163 11.52 -3.30 10.56
N THR A 164 10.58 -3.95 9.89
CA THR A 164 10.55 -4.05 8.44
C THR A 164 9.46 -3.16 7.84
N GLU A 165 8.24 -3.59 7.86
CA GLU A 165 7.11 -2.88 7.25
C GLU A 165 5.84 -3.04 8.10
N GLY A 166 4.74 -2.42 7.73
CA GLY A 166 3.43 -2.75 8.29
C GLY A 166 2.82 -3.96 7.60
N SER A 167 1.77 -4.56 8.15
CA SER A 167 1.13 -5.72 7.53
C SER A 167 0.60 -5.45 6.11
N ARG A 168 0.30 -4.18 5.80
CA ARG A 168 -0.21 -3.70 4.51
C ARG A 168 0.39 -2.35 4.08
N SER A 169 1.44 -1.90 4.73
CA SER A 169 2.03 -0.58 4.59
C SER A 169 3.55 -0.63 4.74
N ASN A 170 4.26 0.40 4.32
CA ASN A 170 5.65 0.57 4.73
C ASN A 170 5.73 1.48 5.97
N ILE A 171 6.84 1.41 6.69
CA ILE A 171 7.09 2.16 7.92
C ILE A 171 8.18 3.19 7.67
N PHE A 172 7.97 4.39 8.17
CA PHE A 172 8.96 5.46 8.27
C PHE A 172 9.08 5.93 9.72
N MET A 173 10.28 6.27 10.10
CA MET A 173 10.65 6.69 11.45
C MET A 173 11.41 8.00 11.37
N ILE A 174 11.22 8.88 12.33
CA ILE A 174 11.97 10.13 12.46
C ILE A 174 12.83 10.04 13.71
N LYS A 175 14.12 10.25 13.55
CA LYS A 175 15.08 10.32 14.66
C LYS A 175 16.12 11.38 14.37
N ASP A 176 16.30 12.33 15.28
CA ASP A 176 17.30 13.40 15.15
C ASP A 176 17.28 14.10 13.78
N GLU A 177 16.06 14.48 13.32
CA GLU A 177 15.77 15.12 12.03
C GLU A 177 16.07 14.26 10.78
N VAL A 178 16.47 12.99 10.94
CA VAL A 178 16.66 12.04 9.84
C VAL A 178 15.44 11.19 9.67
N VAL A 179 15.02 11.01 8.42
CA VAL A 179 13.94 10.08 8.03
C VAL A 179 14.53 8.71 7.80
N LEU A 180 14.07 7.73 8.56
CA LEU A 180 14.57 6.36 8.52
C LEU A 180 13.49 5.43 7.96
N THR A 181 13.89 4.44 7.19
CA THR A 181 13.01 3.34 6.75
C THR A 181 13.82 2.07 6.58
N ALA A 182 13.17 0.92 6.60
CA ALA A 182 13.85 -0.35 6.41
C ALA A 182 14.47 -0.46 5.00
N PRO A 183 15.59 -1.22 4.85
CA PRO A 183 16.22 -1.44 3.56
C PRO A 183 15.25 -2.03 2.54
N LEU A 184 15.34 -1.58 1.29
CA LEU A 184 14.41 -2.00 0.22
C LEU A 184 14.37 -3.52 0.02
N LYS A 185 15.50 -4.22 0.25
CA LYS A 185 15.57 -5.69 0.14
C LYS A 185 14.68 -6.45 1.13
N ASP A 186 14.33 -5.81 2.26
CA ASP A 186 13.62 -6.44 3.38
C ASP A 186 12.11 -6.11 3.40
N VAL A 187 11.62 -5.30 2.43
CA VAL A 187 10.25 -4.80 2.39
C VAL A 187 9.65 -4.79 0.98
N LEU A 188 8.34 -4.63 0.87
CA LEU A 188 7.71 -4.35 -0.41
C LEU A 188 8.21 -2.99 -0.94
N PRO A 189 8.61 -2.91 -2.24
CA PRO A 189 8.89 -1.64 -2.90
C PRO A 189 7.58 -0.86 -3.11
N GLY A 190 7.09 -0.24 -2.02
CA GLY A 190 5.83 0.49 -2.02
C GLY A 190 5.90 1.74 -2.90
N ILE A 191 4.88 1.97 -3.75
CA ILE A 191 4.81 3.18 -4.59
C ILE A 191 4.69 4.42 -3.69
N THR A 192 3.83 4.35 -2.67
CA THR A 192 3.74 5.43 -1.67
C THR A 192 5.09 5.65 -0.95
N ARG A 193 5.83 4.57 -0.62
CA ARG A 193 7.18 4.67 -0.04
C ARG A 193 8.14 5.43 -0.97
N MET A 194 8.16 5.08 -2.24
CA MET A 194 9.01 5.74 -3.24
C MET A 194 8.65 7.24 -3.35
N LYS A 195 7.37 7.57 -3.46
CA LYS A 195 6.89 8.97 -3.54
C LYS A 195 7.15 9.77 -2.27
N ILE A 196 7.19 9.13 -1.10
CA ILE A 196 7.59 9.77 0.17
C ILE A 196 9.09 10.06 0.18
N ILE A 197 9.93 9.17 -0.32
CA ILE A 197 11.37 9.42 -0.45
C ILE A 197 11.61 10.58 -1.43
N GLU A 198 10.91 10.63 -2.57
CA GLU A 198 10.93 11.78 -3.48
C GLU A 198 10.52 13.08 -2.76
N ALA A 199 9.43 13.04 -1.98
CA ALA A 199 8.97 14.18 -1.18
C ALA A 199 10.02 14.65 -0.16
N CYS A 200 10.71 13.71 0.49
CA CYS A 200 11.79 14.04 1.43
C CYS A 200 12.97 14.72 0.71
N ASN A 201 13.36 14.22 -0.47
CA ASN A 201 14.41 14.84 -1.28
C ASN A 201 14.05 16.27 -1.68
N ASP A 202 12.82 16.51 -2.14
CA ASP A 202 12.31 17.84 -2.47
C ASP A 202 12.29 18.80 -1.27
N LEU A 203 12.13 18.26 -0.07
CA LEU A 203 12.16 19.01 1.19
C LEU A 203 13.58 19.15 1.78
N ASN A 204 14.62 18.66 1.09
CA ASN A 204 15.99 18.57 1.58
C ASN A 204 16.11 17.84 2.93
N LEU A 205 15.27 16.84 3.16
CA LEU A 205 15.35 15.97 4.34
C LEU A 205 16.27 14.78 4.04
N LYS A 206 17.16 14.48 4.99
CA LYS A 206 18.01 13.29 4.89
C LYS A 206 17.18 12.02 5.08
N VAL A 207 17.29 11.08 4.15
CA VAL A 207 16.67 9.75 4.24
C VAL A 207 17.75 8.69 4.36
N GLU A 208 17.62 7.78 5.30
CA GLU A 208 18.48 6.62 5.46
C GLU A 208 17.68 5.32 5.43
N GLU A 209 18.08 4.41 4.55
CA GLU A 209 17.59 3.05 4.52
C GLU A 209 18.50 2.16 5.35
N LYS A 210 18.05 1.79 6.56
CA LYS A 210 18.85 0.95 7.47
C LYS A 210 17.96 0.14 8.42
N PRO A 211 18.46 -0.99 8.96
CA PRO A 211 17.77 -1.72 10.00
C PRO A 211 17.62 -0.88 11.26
N ILE A 212 16.42 -0.84 11.84
CA ILE A 212 16.13 -0.16 13.11
C ILE A 212 15.53 -1.19 14.06
N SER A 213 16.14 -1.32 15.25
CA SER A 213 15.63 -2.24 16.25
C SER A 213 14.27 -1.76 16.80
N TYR A 214 13.34 -2.70 17.02
CA TYR A 214 12.07 -2.39 17.67
C TYR A 214 12.25 -1.81 19.09
N ASN A 215 13.37 -2.08 19.74
CA ASN A 215 13.72 -1.51 21.05
C ASN A 215 14.02 -0.01 21.00
N GLU A 216 14.23 0.56 19.80
CA GLU A 216 14.50 1.99 19.64
C GLU A 216 13.23 2.84 19.53
N ILE A 217 12.04 2.25 19.45
CA ILE A 217 10.78 2.97 19.23
C ILE A 217 10.57 4.12 20.21
N ASN A 218 10.93 3.94 21.47
CA ASN A 218 10.82 4.97 22.50
C ASN A 218 11.77 6.17 22.35
N THR A 219 12.75 6.07 21.42
CA THR A 219 13.71 7.14 21.11
C THR A 219 13.34 7.93 19.85
N LEU A 220 12.26 7.54 19.16
CA LEU A 220 11.84 8.17 17.92
C LEU A 220 11.08 9.48 18.19
N ASN A 221 11.32 10.49 17.35
CA ASN A 221 10.58 11.74 17.33
C ASN A 221 9.24 11.60 16.60
N GLY A 222 9.19 10.72 15.58
CA GLY A 222 8.01 10.44 14.79
C GLY A 222 8.05 9.05 14.18
N LEU A 223 6.88 8.53 13.89
CA LEU A 223 6.65 7.21 13.28
C LEU A 223 5.37 7.25 12.46
N PHE A 224 5.38 6.81 11.22
CA PHE A 224 4.18 6.77 10.42
C PHE A 224 4.14 5.58 9.47
N ILE A 225 2.94 5.14 9.16
CA ILE A 225 2.68 4.15 8.11
C ILE A 225 2.43 4.84 6.77
N SER A 226 2.80 4.16 5.69
CA SER A 226 2.57 4.65 4.33
C SER A 226 1.98 3.58 3.43
N GLY A 227 1.04 3.96 2.58
CA GLY A 227 0.40 3.03 1.64
C GLY A 227 -0.73 3.69 0.84
N THR A 228 -1.30 2.94 -0.08
CA THR A 228 -2.34 3.41 -1.00
C THR A 228 -3.55 4.03 -0.27
N SER A 229 -4.07 3.36 0.76
CA SER A 229 -5.21 3.87 1.54
C SER A 229 -4.80 4.84 2.65
N PRO A 230 -3.78 4.55 3.49
CA PRO A 230 -3.42 5.43 4.60
C PRO A 230 -2.64 6.67 4.16
N LYS A 231 -2.13 6.74 2.93
CA LYS A 231 -1.20 7.81 2.50
C LYS A 231 0.00 7.88 3.46
N VAL A 232 0.19 9.01 4.15
CA VAL A 232 1.12 9.21 5.26
C VAL A 232 0.28 9.35 6.52
N LEU A 233 0.22 8.32 7.36
CA LEU A 233 -0.64 8.30 8.54
C LEU A 233 0.21 8.19 9.81
N PRO A 234 0.21 9.24 10.67
CA PRO A 234 1.01 9.24 11.89
C PRO A 234 0.59 8.12 12.85
N ILE A 235 1.56 7.57 13.57
CA ILE A 235 1.34 6.61 14.66
C ILE A 235 1.46 7.38 15.99
N ASN A 236 0.48 7.25 16.85
CA ASN A 236 0.51 7.84 18.19
C ASN A 236 1.02 6.87 19.26
N SER A 237 0.90 5.57 19.03
CA SER A 237 1.42 4.56 19.96
C SER A 237 1.71 3.23 19.28
N VAL A 238 2.67 2.50 19.84
CA VAL A 238 3.01 1.13 19.49
C VAL A 238 2.87 0.27 20.74
N GLY A 239 1.79 -0.51 20.83
CA GLY A 239 1.38 -1.11 22.11
C GLY A 239 1.17 -0.02 23.17
N ASP A 240 1.94 -0.09 24.26
CA ASP A 240 1.90 0.87 25.37
C ASP A 240 2.92 2.02 25.19
N ILE A 241 3.78 1.98 24.16
CA ILE A 241 4.78 3.03 23.89
C ILE A 241 4.10 4.18 23.16
N VAL A 242 4.10 5.36 23.75
CA VAL A 242 3.56 6.59 23.14
C VAL A 242 4.62 7.25 22.26
N VAL A 243 4.28 7.56 21.00
CA VAL A 243 5.18 8.17 19.99
C VAL A 243 4.51 9.42 19.42
N LYS A 244 4.06 10.33 19.95
CA LYS A 244 3.37 11.57 19.51
C LYS A 244 3.70 12.07 18.08
N SER A 245 3.72 11.19 17.11
CA SER A 245 4.14 11.46 15.71
C SER A 245 3.29 12.53 15.02
N GLN A 246 2.04 12.69 15.42
CA GLN A 246 1.15 13.73 14.94
C GLN A 246 1.59 15.16 15.36
N GLU A 247 2.49 15.28 16.35
CA GLU A 247 3.07 16.55 16.79
C GLU A 247 4.38 16.86 16.06
N ASP A 248 5.05 15.83 15.51
CA ASP A 248 6.33 15.96 14.83
C ASP A 248 6.22 16.83 13.56
N LYS A 249 7.13 17.82 13.46
CA LYS A 249 7.14 18.79 12.36
C LYS A 249 7.56 18.18 11.02
N ILE A 250 8.45 17.18 11.04
CA ILE A 250 8.92 16.52 9.82
C ILE A 250 7.81 15.65 9.25
N THR A 251 7.14 14.86 10.08
CA THR A 251 5.98 14.07 9.70
C THR A 251 4.92 14.95 9.01
N LYS A 252 4.59 16.11 9.59
CA LYS A 252 3.63 17.06 8.99
C LYS A 252 4.09 17.59 7.64
N LYS A 253 5.36 18.02 7.51
CA LYS A 253 5.91 18.48 6.22
C LYS A 253 5.83 17.41 5.13
N ILE A 254 6.14 16.15 5.48
CA ILE A 254 6.05 15.01 4.55
C ILE A 254 4.59 14.77 4.14
N MET A 255 3.64 14.80 5.09
CA MET A 255 2.20 14.66 4.80
C MET A 255 1.72 15.72 3.80
N ASP A 256 2.06 16.98 4.05
CA ASP A 256 1.65 18.11 3.20
C ASP A 256 2.28 18.01 1.79
N LYS A 257 3.56 17.68 1.71
CA LYS A 257 4.26 17.50 0.43
C LYS A 257 3.69 16.33 -0.36
N PHE A 258 3.44 15.20 0.30
CA PHE A 258 2.87 14.03 -0.34
C PHE A 258 1.45 14.29 -0.87
N ASN A 259 0.62 15.03 -0.15
CA ASN A 259 -0.70 15.44 -0.65
C ASN A 259 -0.60 16.33 -1.91
N LYS A 260 0.43 17.19 -2.01
CA LYS A 260 0.69 17.95 -3.24
C LYS A 260 1.09 17.06 -4.40
N ILE A 261 1.95 16.06 -4.15
CA ILE A 261 2.34 15.07 -5.18
C ILE A 261 1.11 14.31 -5.70
N ILE A 262 0.20 13.88 -4.82
CA ILE A 262 -1.08 13.27 -5.23
C ILE A 262 -1.88 14.21 -6.14
N ALA A 263 -2.07 15.46 -5.73
CA ALA A 263 -2.84 16.44 -6.51
C ALA A 263 -2.21 16.69 -7.89
N GLU A 264 -0.88 16.79 -7.95
CA GLU A 264 -0.15 16.94 -9.21
C GLU A 264 -0.30 15.74 -10.14
N ASP A 265 -0.21 14.50 -9.62
CA ASP A 265 -0.37 13.28 -10.40
C ASP A 265 -1.77 13.22 -11.04
N ILE A 266 -2.80 13.51 -10.25
CA ILE A 266 -4.20 13.52 -10.72
C ILE A 266 -4.44 14.62 -11.77
N ILE A 267 -3.87 15.82 -11.59
CA ILE A 267 -4.00 16.92 -12.57
C ILE A 267 -3.28 16.57 -13.87
N LYS A 268 -2.07 16.00 -13.78
CA LYS A 268 -1.22 15.67 -14.94
C LYS A 268 -1.51 14.31 -15.57
N PHE A 269 -2.49 13.58 -15.04
CA PHE A 269 -2.81 12.21 -15.48
C PHE A 269 -2.95 12.11 -17.00
N LYS A 270 -2.25 11.14 -17.57
CA LYS A 270 -2.36 10.72 -18.98
C LYS A 270 -2.46 9.20 -19.05
N ILE A 271 -3.20 8.71 -20.03
CA ILE A 271 -3.23 7.27 -20.37
C ILE A 271 -1.83 6.88 -20.86
N LEU A 272 -1.35 5.73 -20.45
CA LEU A 272 -0.03 5.17 -20.81
C LEU A 272 -0.02 4.69 -22.26
#